data_ea7645cd0641253d4b47905ac71181cb
#
_entry.id   ea7645cd0641253d4b47905ac71181cb
#
_cell.length_a   1.000
_cell.length_b   1.000
_cell.length_c   1.000
_cell.angle_alpha   90.00
_cell.angle_beta   90.00
_cell.angle_gamma   90.00
#
_symmetry.space_group_name_H-M   'P 1'
#
loop_
_entity.id
_entity.type
_entity.pdbx_description
1 polymer ?
#
loop_
_entity_poly.entity_id
_entity_poly.type
_entity_poly.pdbx_seq_one_letter_code
_entity_poly.pdbx_strand_id
1 'polypeptide(L)'
;MFPLHLVLIPIIPLLLLVSHNVDIVSLQDVFLPFLILVSVAIFFQATISRFFKSKAKVALVISWFYILFFSYGHIHGYLNQIMGSSILELAVQNRYLVPIFGILFLLGSFCVLKIKKILDVLTKFVNVWAVVMVSILLFNIVSYVISGFLQQEKILGLEIEPKDIEISKSLPDIYY
;
A
#
# COMPACT_ATOMS: atom_id res chain seq x y z
N MET A 1 20.30 -5.85 15.46
CA MET A 1 19.89 -5.44 14.09
C MET A 1 18.65 -4.57 14.19
N PHE A 2 18.58 -3.48 13.43
CA PHE A 2 17.38 -2.61 13.42
C PHE A 2 16.25 -3.29 12.65
N PRO A 3 15.02 -3.36 13.20
CA PRO A 3 13.89 -3.97 12.53
C PRO A 3 13.27 -3.00 11.50
N LEU A 4 13.83 -2.95 10.28
CA LEU A 4 13.35 -2.08 9.19
C LEU A 4 11.90 -2.35 8.83
N HIS A 5 11.45 -3.60 8.93
CA HIS A 5 10.09 -4.01 8.65
C HIS A 5 9.04 -3.28 9.50
N LEU A 6 9.43 -2.78 10.69
CA LEU A 6 8.56 -1.99 11.54
C LEU A 6 8.02 -0.72 10.84
N VAL A 7 8.86 -0.11 10.01
CA VAL A 7 8.51 1.10 9.26
C VAL A 7 7.98 0.75 7.87
N LEU A 8 8.56 -0.25 7.22
CA LEU A 8 8.22 -0.59 5.85
C LEU A 8 6.85 -1.28 5.69
N ILE A 9 6.50 -2.20 6.60
CA ILE A 9 5.22 -2.93 6.50
C ILE A 9 4.00 -2.02 6.58
N PRO A 10 3.90 -1.04 7.51
CA PRO A 10 2.80 -0.09 7.52
C PRO A 10 2.63 0.72 6.23
N ILE A 11 3.71 0.93 5.49
CA ILE A 11 3.73 1.75 4.27
C ILE A 11 3.24 0.95 3.04
N ILE A 12 3.44 -0.38 3.02
CA ILE A 12 3.09 -1.24 1.88
C ILE A 12 1.63 -1.03 1.42
N PRO A 13 0.60 -1.06 2.28
CA PRO A 13 -0.79 -0.86 1.86
C PRO A 13 -1.04 0.50 1.23
N LEU A 14 -0.35 1.54 1.72
CA LEU A 14 -0.44 2.88 1.17
C LEU A 14 0.19 2.95 -0.23
N LEU A 15 1.36 2.35 -0.41
CA LEU A 15 2.00 2.25 -1.73
C LEU A 15 1.17 1.41 -2.70
N LEU A 16 0.52 0.34 -2.24
CA LEU A 16 -0.43 -0.44 -3.02
C LEU A 16 -1.59 0.43 -3.50
N LEU A 17 -2.19 1.22 -2.59
CA LEU A 17 -3.27 2.14 -2.94
C LEU A 17 -2.82 3.13 -4.02
N VAL A 18 -1.64 3.74 -3.86
CA VAL A 18 -1.08 4.67 -4.84
C VAL A 18 -0.82 3.97 -6.17
N SER A 19 -0.17 2.79 -6.16
CA SER A 19 0.20 2.08 -7.38
C SER A 19 -1.01 1.67 -8.24
N HIS A 20 -2.18 1.47 -7.63
CA HIS A 20 -3.43 1.15 -8.34
C HIS A 20 -4.26 2.39 -8.71
N ASN A 21 -3.93 3.57 -8.18
CA ASN A 21 -4.71 4.80 -8.36
C ASN A 21 -3.82 5.99 -8.69
N VAL A 22 -2.73 5.77 -9.44
CA VAL A 22 -1.73 6.81 -9.74
C VAL A 22 -2.34 8.01 -10.48
N ASP A 23 -3.41 7.78 -11.25
CA ASP A 23 -4.13 8.83 -12.00
C ASP A 23 -4.93 9.77 -11.10
N ILE A 24 -5.36 9.30 -9.93
CA ILE A 24 -6.35 9.98 -9.09
C ILE A 24 -5.72 10.50 -7.80
N VAL A 25 -4.74 9.76 -7.26
CA VAL A 25 -4.13 10.04 -5.95
C VAL A 25 -2.88 10.92 -6.11
N SER A 26 -2.94 12.12 -5.55
CA SER A 26 -1.76 12.99 -5.51
C SER A 26 -0.77 12.57 -4.42
N LEU A 27 0.51 12.87 -4.62
CA LEU A 27 1.53 12.62 -3.57
C LEU A 27 1.26 13.39 -2.27
N GLN A 28 0.55 14.53 -2.37
CA GLN A 28 0.17 15.33 -1.20
C GLN A 28 -0.86 14.61 -0.34
N ASP A 29 -1.81 13.89 -0.95
CA ASP A 29 -2.84 13.14 -0.25
C ASP A 29 -2.27 11.95 0.52
N VAL A 30 -1.13 11.42 0.07
CA VAL A 30 -0.45 10.26 0.64
C VAL A 30 0.43 10.63 1.83
N PHE A 31 0.93 11.87 1.87
CA PHE A 31 1.92 12.29 2.84
C PHE A 31 1.42 12.21 4.30
N LEU A 32 0.22 12.70 4.55
CA LEU A 32 -0.36 12.68 5.90
C LEU A 32 -0.64 11.25 6.41
N PRO A 33 -1.34 10.37 5.66
CA PRO A 33 -1.49 8.97 6.03
C PRO A 33 -0.15 8.25 6.26
N PHE A 34 0.86 8.52 5.43
CA PHE A 34 2.21 7.98 5.60
C PHE A 34 2.80 8.36 6.96
N LEU A 35 2.79 9.65 7.31
CA LEU A 35 3.29 10.13 8.59
C LEU A 35 2.55 9.51 9.78
N ILE A 36 1.22 9.40 9.69
CA ILE A 36 0.41 8.81 10.75
C ILE A 36 0.79 7.33 10.95
N LEU A 37 0.84 6.54 9.89
CA LEU A 37 1.14 5.11 9.97
C LEU A 37 2.53 4.85 10.58
N VAL A 38 3.55 5.57 10.12
CA VAL A 38 4.91 5.44 10.63
C VAL A 38 5.01 5.92 12.08
N SER A 39 4.39 7.06 12.41
CA SER A 39 4.39 7.61 13.77
C SER A 39 3.72 6.67 14.77
N VAL A 40 2.59 6.08 14.40
CA VAL A 40 1.88 5.10 15.22
C VAL A 40 2.72 3.84 15.42
N ALA A 41 3.38 3.33 14.37
CA ALA A 41 4.27 2.17 14.50
C ALA A 41 5.45 2.43 15.47
N ILE A 42 6.10 3.59 15.34
CA ILE A 42 7.20 4.01 16.22
C ILE A 42 6.72 4.22 17.65
N PHE A 43 5.56 4.86 17.83
CA PHE A 43 4.96 5.10 19.14
C PHE A 43 4.68 3.77 19.87
N PHE A 44 4.02 2.82 19.20
CA PHE A 44 3.79 1.49 19.78
C PHE A 44 5.09 0.75 20.07
N GLN A 45 6.07 0.83 19.17
CA GLN A 45 7.38 0.24 19.39
C GLN A 45 8.04 0.82 20.65
N ALA A 46 8.05 2.14 20.79
CA ALA A 46 8.67 2.82 21.93
C ALA A 46 7.96 2.47 23.25
N THR A 47 6.63 2.44 23.23
CA THR A 47 5.80 2.19 24.42
C THR A 47 5.90 0.72 24.86
N ILE A 48 5.67 -0.23 23.94
CA ILE A 48 5.61 -1.65 24.24
C ILE A 48 7.01 -2.19 24.57
N SER A 49 8.06 -1.67 23.91
CA SER A 49 9.46 -2.10 24.18
C SER A 49 9.92 -1.80 25.62
N ARG A 50 9.22 -0.94 26.35
CA ARG A 50 9.53 -0.69 27.78
C ARG A 50 9.16 -1.89 28.65
N PHE A 51 8.19 -2.68 28.24
CA PHE A 51 7.71 -3.86 28.97
C PHE A 51 8.37 -5.16 28.50
N PHE A 52 9.00 -5.16 27.32
CA PHE A 52 9.61 -6.37 26.74
C PHE A 52 11.13 -6.20 26.56
N LYS A 53 11.89 -7.21 26.93
CA LYS A 53 13.36 -7.20 26.82
C LYS A 53 13.86 -7.20 25.35
N SER A 54 13.07 -7.71 24.40
CA SER A 54 13.48 -7.85 23.00
C SER A 54 12.70 -6.90 22.09
N LYS A 55 13.36 -5.83 21.64
CA LYS A 55 12.81 -4.87 20.70
C LYS A 55 12.42 -5.51 19.36
N ALA A 56 13.16 -6.53 18.90
CA ALA A 56 12.87 -7.25 17.67
C ALA A 56 11.55 -8.04 17.74
N LYS A 57 11.23 -8.65 18.88
CA LYS A 57 9.94 -9.33 19.07
C LYS A 57 8.79 -8.37 19.03
N VAL A 58 8.92 -7.22 19.68
CA VAL A 58 7.88 -6.17 19.66
C VAL A 58 7.66 -5.67 18.23
N ALA A 59 8.72 -5.43 17.48
CA ALA A 59 8.62 -5.01 16.08
C ALA A 59 7.90 -6.06 15.21
N LEU A 60 8.18 -7.35 15.40
CA LEU A 60 7.48 -8.42 14.68
C LEU A 60 6.01 -8.50 15.05
N VAL A 61 5.64 -8.31 16.32
CA VAL A 61 4.24 -8.29 16.77
C VAL A 61 3.50 -7.10 16.17
N ILE A 62 4.10 -5.91 16.13
CA ILE A 62 3.51 -4.73 15.52
C ILE A 62 3.35 -4.94 14.02
N SER A 63 4.36 -5.47 13.33
CA SER A 63 4.28 -5.80 11.92
C SER A 63 3.17 -6.81 11.62
N TRP A 64 3.01 -7.83 12.47
CA TRP A 64 1.93 -8.81 12.39
C TRP A 64 0.55 -8.16 12.54
N PHE A 65 0.42 -7.22 13.48
CA PHE A 65 -0.79 -6.42 13.63
C PHE A 65 -1.14 -5.66 12.34
N TYR A 66 -0.17 -4.94 11.75
CA TYR A 66 -0.40 -4.19 10.52
C TYR A 66 -0.81 -5.09 9.34
N ILE A 67 -0.15 -6.26 9.19
CA ILE A 67 -0.52 -7.22 8.14
C ILE A 67 -1.97 -7.65 8.31
N LEU A 68 -2.39 -8.05 9.50
CA LEU A 68 -3.76 -8.47 9.76
C LEU A 68 -4.75 -7.32 9.58
N PHE A 69 -4.44 -6.14 10.11
CA PHE A 69 -5.30 -4.97 10.05
C PHE A 69 -5.62 -4.59 8.59
N PHE A 70 -4.60 -4.49 7.75
CA PHE A 70 -4.82 -4.13 6.35
C PHE A 70 -5.39 -5.28 5.51
N SER A 71 -5.09 -6.52 5.84
CA SER A 71 -5.68 -7.68 5.18
C SER A 71 -7.17 -7.84 5.48
N TYR A 72 -7.64 -7.33 6.62
CA TYR A 72 -9.04 -7.46 7.04
C TYR A 72 -10.02 -6.94 5.98
N GLY A 73 -9.83 -5.72 5.49
CA GLY A 73 -10.71 -5.10 4.49
C GLY A 73 -10.75 -5.88 3.18
N HIS A 74 -9.59 -6.35 2.70
CA HIS A 74 -9.51 -7.15 1.48
C HIS A 74 -10.19 -8.50 1.62
N ILE A 75 -9.98 -9.20 2.74
CA ILE A 75 -10.59 -10.49 3.02
C ILE A 75 -12.10 -10.35 3.20
N HIS A 76 -12.54 -9.33 3.94
CA HIS A 76 -13.96 -9.04 4.10
C HIS A 76 -14.66 -8.76 2.76
N GLY A 77 -14.07 -7.89 1.92
CA GLY A 77 -14.61 -7.57 0.60
C GLY A 77 -14.68 -8.80 -0.31
N TYR A 78 -13.62 -9.61 -0.35
CA TYR A 78 -13.56 -10.84 -1.15
C TYR A 78 -14.61 -11.87 -0.70
N LEU A 79 -14.75 -12.08 0.62
CA LEU A 79 -15.75 -12.98 1.17
C LEU A 79 -17.18 -12.51 0.86
N ASN A 80 -17.47 -11.20 0.96
CA ASN A 80 -18.77 -10.64 0.58
C ASN A 80 -19.09 -10.89 -0.90
N GLN A 81 -18.11 -10.77 -1.79
CA GLN A 81 -18.31 -11.02 -3.21
C GLN A 81 -18.65 -12.48 -3.52
N ILE A 82 -18.04 -13.44 -2.82
CA ILE A 82 -18.26 -14.87 -3.07
C ILE A 82 -19.51 -15.38 -2.35
N MET A 83 -19.80 -14.87 -1.15
CA MET A 83 -20.78 -15.47 -0.23
C MET A 83 -22.06 -14.62 -0.09
N GLY A 84 -22.13 -13.46 -0.73
CA GLY A 84 -23.22 -12.46 -0.59
C GLY A 84 -24.64 -12.91 -0.99
N SER A 85 -24.84 -14.20 -1.36
CA SER A 85 -26.13 -14.76 -1.71
C SER A 85 -26.47 -16.09 -1.01
N SER A 86 -25.70 -16.51 -0.01
CA SER A 86 -25.85 -17.82 0.63
C SER A 86 -25.94 -17.75 2.16
N ILE A 87 -26.37 -18.84 2.79
CA ILE A 87 -26.44 -19.06 4.26
C ILE A 87 -25.11 -18.70 4.98
N LEU A 88 -24.00 -18.67 4.24
CA LEU A 88 -22.68 -18.25 4.71
C LEU A 88 -22.50 -16.74 4.88
N GLU A 89 -23.48 -15.90 4.51
CA GLU A 89 -23.49 -14.45 4.76
C GLU A 89 -23.29 -14.12 6.26
N LEU A 90 -23.76 -14.99 7.14
CA LEU A 90 -23.52 -14.88 8.59
C LEU A 90 -22.03 -14.96 8.95
N ALA A 91 -21.23 -15.78 8.25
CA ALA A 91 -19.80 -15.92 8.53
C ALA A 91 -18.97 -14.68 8.13
N VAL A 92 -19.48 -13.88 7.19
CA VAL A 92 -18.83 -12.67 6.67
C VAL A 92 -19.14 -11.45 7.53
N GLN A 93 -20.14 -11.54 8.43
CA GLN A 93 -20.46 -10.41 9.30
C GLN A 93 -19.27 -10.04 10.20
N ASN A 94 -19.04 -8.73 10.35
CA ASN A 94 -17.96 -8.19 11.17
C ASN A 94 -17.90 -8.79 12.58
N ARG A 95 -19.06 -9.15 13.17
CA ARG A 95 -19.14 -9.78 14.50
C ARG A 95 -18.43 -11.11 14.62
N TYR A 96 -18.21 -11.85 13.51
CA TYR A 96 -17.46 -13.10 13.52
C TYR A 96 -16.04 -12.92 12.98
N LEU A 97 -15.88 -12.09 11.95
CA LEU A 97 -14.60 -11.88 11.31
C LEU A 97 -13.61 -11.15 12.25
N VAL A 98 -14.08 -10.14 12.97
CA VAL A 98 -13.24 -9.39 13.94
C VAL A 98 -12.69 -10.32 15.04
N PRO A 99 -13.48 -11.15 15.74
CA PRO A 99 -12.95 -12.12 16.70
C PRO A 99 -11.96 -13.12 16.09
N ILE A 100 -12.18 -13.60 14.86
CA ILE A 100 -11.26 -14.48 14.16
C ILE A 100 -9.90 -13.81 13.96
N PHE A 101 -9.89 -12.58 13.47
CA PHE A 101 -8.66 -11.79 13.30
C PHE A 101 -7.99 -11.49 14.66
N GLY A 102 -8.78 -11.25 15.70
CA GLY A 102 -8.29 -11.12 17.07
C GLY A 102 -7.58 -12.38 17.56
N ILE A 103 -8.18 -13.55 17.33
CA ILE A 103 -7.57 -14.84 17.69
C ILE A 103 -6.29 -15.07 16.88
N LEU A 104 -6.28 -14.80 15.58
CA LEU A 104 -5.09 -14.89 14.72
C LEU A 104 -3.98 -13.97 15.21
N PHE A 105 -4.34 -12.73 15.62
CA PHE A 105 -3.38 -11.80 16.20
C PHE A 105 -2.77 -12.33 17.49
N LEU A 106 -3.58 -12.84 18.40
CA LEU A 106 -3.10 -13.38 19.69
C LEU A 106 -2.22 -14.63 19.47
N LEU A 107 -2.63 -15.56 18.61
CA LEU A 107 -1.86 -16.76 18.30
C LEU A 107 -0.52 -16.41 17.65
N GLY A 108 -0.50 -15.56 16.63
CA GLY A 108 0.73 -15.13 15.97
C GLY A 108 1.66 -14.37 16.92
N SER A 109 1.11 -13.49 17.74
CA SER A 109 1.88 -12.77 18.77
C SER A 109 2.48 -13.72 19.82
N PHE A 110 1.72 -14.69 20.27
CA PHE A 110 2.19 -15.72 21.20
C PHE A 110 3.33 -16.54 20.57
N CYS A 111 3.20 -16.96 19.31
CA CYS A 111 4.26 -17.66 18.59
C CYS A 111 5.53 -16.82 18.52
N VAL A 112 5.44 -15.55 18.11
CA VAL A 112 6.57 -14.63 18.02
C VAL A 112 7.26 -14.44 19.38
N LEU A 113 6.48 -14.29 20.46
CA LEU A 113 7.03 -14.13 21.81
C LEU A 113 7.77 -15.38 22.32
N LYS A 114 7.34 -16.57 21.90
CA LYS A 114 7.97 -17.86 22.25
C LYS A 114 9.26 -18.14 21.46
N ILE A 115 9.43 -17.56 20.28
CA ILE A 115 10.63 -17.75 19.46
C ILE A 115 11.87 -17.21 20.19
N LYS A 116 12.92 -18.03 20.30
CA LYS A 116 14.22 -17.64 20.87
C LYS A 116 15.36 -17.81 19.87
N LYS A 117 15.51 -18.99 19.26
CA LYS A 117 16.67 -19.34 18.42
C LYS A 117 16.63 -18.75 17.02
N ILE A 118 15.43 -18.58 16.42
CA ILE A 118 15.23 -18.19 15.02
C ILE A 118 14.87 -16.71 14.88
N LEU A 119 14.86 -15.95 15.98
CA LEU A 119 14.42 -14.56 16.00
C LEU A 119 15.18 -13.68 15.01
N ASP A 120 16.53 -13.80 14.98
CA ASP A 120 17.36 -13.00 14.09
C ASP A 120 17.16 -13.37 12.61
N VAL A 121 16.98 -14.66 12.33
CA VAL A 121 16.70 -15.15 10.97
C VAL A 121 15.34 -14.62 10.50
N LEU A 122 14.32 -14.73 11.34
CA LEU A 122 12.97 -14.23 11.04
C LEU A 122 12.96 -12.72 10.83
N THR A 123 13.65 -11.96 11.68
CA THR A 123 13.77 -10.50 11.56
C THR A 123 14.46 -10.11 10.24
N LYS A 124 15.55 -10.82 9.86
CA LYS A 124 16.23 -10.60 8.59
C LYS A 124 15.32 -10.92 7.40
N PHE A 125 14.65 -12.06 7.45
CA PHE A 125 13.72 -12.48 6.40
C PHE A 125 12.60 -11.45 6.18
N VAL A 126 11.94 -11.02 7.25
CA VAL A 126 10.86 -10.04 7.17
C VAL A 126 11.37 -8.66 6.71
N ASN A 127 12.58 -8.26 7.10
CA ASN A 127 13.22 -7.04 6.59
C ASN A 127 13.44 -7.11 5.08
N VAL A 128 14.03 -8.21 4.58
CA VAL A 128 14.29 -8.41 3.15
C VAL A 128 12.99 -8.42 2.37
N TRP A 129 12.00 -9.18 2.85
CA TRP A 129 10.68 -9.24 2.23
C TRP A 129 10.03 -7.85 2.14
N ALA A 130 10.04 -7.07 3.22
CA ALA A 130 9.47 -5.73 3.23
C ALA A 130 10.21 -4.78 2.28
N VAL A 131 11.54 -4.84 2.20
CA VAL A 131 12.34 -4.03 1.27
C VAL A 131 11.99 -4.40 -0.17
N VAL A 132 11.93 -5.69 -0.51
CA VAL A 132 11.58 -6.15 -1.86
C VAL A 132 10.19 -5.67 -2.27
N MET A 133 9.18 -5.82 -1.39
CA MET A 133 7.82 -5.37 -1.67
C MET A 133 7.74 -3.86 -1.91
N VAL A 134 8.37 -3.07 -1.05
CA VAL A 134 8.41 -1.60 -1.21
C VAL A 134 9.13 -1.23 -2.50
N SER A 135 10.24 -1.89 -2.84
CA SER A 135 10.99 -1.61 -4.07
C SER A 135 10.16 -1.89 -5.33
N ILE A 136 9.42 -3.00 -5.37
CA ILE A 136 8.52 -3.34 -6.49
C ILE A 136 7.43 -2.29 -6.65
N LEU A 137 6.80 -1.88 -5.54
CA LEU A 137 5.71 -0.89 -5.57
C LEU A 137 6.22 0.48 -6.01
N LEU A 138 7.37 0.92 -5.50
CA LEU A 138 7.99 2.17 -5.94
C LEU A 138 8.38 2.12 -7.41
N PHE A 139 8.94 1.00 -7.89
CA PHE A 139 9.25 0.83 -9.30
C PHE A 139 8.01 0.96 -10.18
N ASN A 140 6.89 0.34 -9.80
CA ASN A 140 5.63 0.46 -10.53
C ASN A 140 5.13 1.90 -10.59
N ILE A 141 5.13 2.61 -9.46
CA ILE A 141 4.71 4.02 -9.40
C ILE A 141 5.60 4.90 -10.28
N VAL A 142 6.93 4.76 -10.15
CA VAL A 142 7.89 5.55 -10.92
C VAL A 142 7.77 5.27 -12.42
N SER A 143 7.66 3.99 -12.81
CA SER A 143 7.50 3.60 -14.22
C SER A 143 6.24 4.19 -14.83
N TYR A 144 5.13 4.20 -14.09
CA TYR A 144 3.89 4.80 -14.53
C TYR A 144 4.02 6.31 -14.74
N VAL A 145 4.58 7.02 -13.76
CA VAL A 145 4.79 8.48 -13.82
C VAL A 145 5.68 8.85 -15.01
N ILE A 146 6.79 8.14 -15.22
CA ILE A 146 7.69 8.38 -16.36
C ILE A 146 6.96 8.15 -17.69
N SER A 147 6.19 7.05 -17.81
CA SER A 147 5.43 6.76 -19.03
C SER A 147 4.40 7.86 -19.35
N GLY A 148 3.75 8.40 -18.33
CA GLY A 148 2.82 9.53 -18.47
C GLY A 148 3.49 10.79 -18.99
N PHE A 149 4.67 11.15 -18.45
CA PHE A 149 5.45 12.30 -18.93
C PHE A 149 5.89 12.14 -20.39
N LEU A 150 6.36 10.95 -20.79
CA LEU A 150 6.79 10.69 -22.17
C LEU A 150 5.63 10.75 -23.17
N GLN A 151 4.43 10.31 -22.77
CA GLN A 151 3.24 10.44 -23.61
C GLN A 151 2.82 11.91 -23.79
N GLN A 152 2.86 12.69 -22.72
CA GLN A 152 2.50 14.12 -22.77
C GLN A 152 3.48 14.90 -23.67
N GLU A 153 4.77 14.63 -23.57
CA GLU A 153 5.79 15.26 -24.42
C GLU A 153 5.57 14.92 -25.91
N LYS A 154 5.20 13.66 -26.20
CA LYS A 154 4.89 13.23 -27.57
C LYS A 154 3.66 13.92 -28.14
N ILE A 155 2.61 14.13 -27.35
CA ILE A 155 1.40 14.85 -27.76
C ILE A 155 1.73 16.31 -28.03
N LEU A 156 2.47 16.99 -27.15
CA LEU A 156 2.92 18.36 -27.32
C LEU A 156 3.83 18.52 -28.54
N GLY A 157 4.72 17.55 -28.79
CA GLY A 157 5.58 17.54 -29.99
C GLY A 157 4.79 17.40 -31.31
N LEU A 158 3.68 16.68 -31.29
CA LEU A 158 2.78 16.54 -32.45
C LEU A 158 1.91 17.79 -32.68
N GLU A 159 1.60 18.55 -31.64
CA GLU A 159 0.86 19.83 -31.76
C GLU A 159 1.71 20.98 -32.30
N ILE A 160 3.06 20.89 -32.18
CA ILE A 160 3.97 21.95 -32.64
C ILE A 160 4.38 21.76 -34.12
N GLU A 161 4.10 20.64 -34.77
CA GLU A 161 4.19 20.58 -36.23
C GLU A 161 3.17 21.55 -36.81
N PRO A 162 3.59 22.71 -37.41
CA PRO A 162 2.65 23.58 -38.06
C PRO A 162 2.12 22.81 -39.25
N LYS A 163 0.89 22.29 -39.11
CA LYS A 163 0.12 21.84 -40.23
C LYS A 163 0.05 23.06 -41.13
N ASP A 164 0.73 23.02 -42.26
CA ASP A 164 0.59 24.01 -43.29
C ASP A 164 -0.91 24.18 -43.60
N ILE A 165 -1.52 25.15 -42.94
CA ILE A 165 -2.85 25.59 -43.27
C ILE A 165 -2.67 26.26 -44.64
N GLU A 166 -2.78 25.49 -45.73
CA GLU A 166 -3.08 26.05 -47.02
C GLU A 166 -4.39 26.83 -46.83
N ILE A 167 -4.25 28.11 -46.56
CA ILE A 167 -5.36 29.06 -46.63
C ILE A 167 -5.76 29.04 -48.10
N SER A 168 -6.74 28.19 -48.43
CA SER A 168 -7.42 28.22 -49.71
C SER A 168 -7.87 29.64 -49.96
N LYS A 169 -7.22 30.29 -50.91
CA LYS A 169 -7.53 31.67 -51.39
C LYS A 169 -8.86 31.73 -52.16
N SER A 170 -9.87 31.00 -51.79
CA SER A 170 -11.22 31.18 -52.28
C SER A 170 -12.09 31.75 -51.17
N LEU A 171 -11.99 33.07 -50.97
CA LEU A 171 -13.03 33.80 -50.28
C LEU A 171 -14.32 33.63 -51.11
N PRO A 172 -15.45 33.22 -50.53
CA PRO A 172 -16.72 33.21 -51.20
C PRO A 172 -17.10 34.67 -51.52
N ASP A 173 -17.41 34.96 -52.80
CA ASP A 173 -17.92 36.25 -53.21
C ASP A 173 -19.22 36.53 -52.46
N ILE A 174 -19.19 37.54 -51.60
CA ILE A 174 -20.40 38.04 -50.93
C ILE A 174 -21.07 38.99 -51.91
N TYR A 175 -22.11 38.51 -52.61
CA TYR A 175 -23.01 39.35 -53.37
C TYR A 175 -23.94 40.10 -52.41
N TYR A 176 -23.96 41.43 -52.55
CA TYR A 176 -24.93 42.32 -51.92
C TYR A 176 -26.27 42.29 -52.70
#